data_291ec85f74d7533430c025a2ac2d8c13
#
_entry.id   291ec85f74d7533430c025a2ac2d8c13
#
_cell.length_a   1.000
_cell.length_b   1.000
_cell.length_c   1.000
_cell.angle_alpha   90.00
_cell.angle_beta   90.00
_cell.angle_gamma   90.00
#
_symmetry.space_group_name_H-M   'P 1'
#
loop_
_entity.id
_entity.type
_entity.pdbx_description
1 polymer ?
#
loop_
_entity_poly.entity_id
_entity_poly.type
_entity_poly.pdbx_seq_one_letter_code
_entity_poly.pdbx_strand_id
1 'polypeptide(L)'
;MKQFNILFLFSFLIFNQLNAQTGCAGCVVDLPTLPEDTIYLAPTINGEVGVYYDGNLSFRMPKTTDPVNANDPGTPAGLNISEIKIISMVNVPPGLSWEPSQTTFDPDDQTDGCVKFCGTPLVSDTFEIGVVVEAQVSILPAQTASFTFQLYIAPATSSNDGF
;
A
#
# COMPACT_ATOMS: atom_id res chain seq x y z
N MET A 1 -61.94 23.49 -26.70
CA MET A 1 -61.20 22.73 -25.71
C MET A 1 -59.97 22.16 -26.41
N LYS A 2 -58.80 22.78 -26.21
CA LYS A 2 -57.54 22.35 -26.82
C LYS A 2 -56.83 21.42 -25.85
N GLN A 3 -56.66 20.16 -26.24
CA GLN A 3 -55.86 19.21 -25.49
C GLN A 3 -54.38 19.53 -25.67
N PHE A 4 -53.69 19.76 -24.57
CA PHE A 4 -52.25 20.00 -24.51
C PHE A 4 -51.57 18.67 -24.28
N ASN A 5 -50.97 18.09 -25.33
CA ASN A 5 -50.15 16.88 -25.22
C ASN A 5 -48.78 17.26 -24.68
N ILE A 6 -48.54 16.94 -23.40
CA ILE A 6 -47.21 17.04 -22.80
C ILE A 6 -46.45 15.74 -23.15
N LEU A 7 -45.56 15.88 -24.13
CA LEU A 7 -44.60 14.85 -24.47
C LEU A 7 -43.51 14.80 -23.39
N PHE A 8 -43.59 13.82 -22.50
CA PHE A 8 -42.59 13.59 -21.47
C PHE A 8 -41.34 13.00 -22.13
N LEU A 9 -40.35 13.88 -22.42
CA LEU A 9 -39.04 13.48 -22.88
C LEU A 9 -38.31 12.84 -21.70
N PHE A 10 -38.36 11.50 -21.60
CA PHE A 10 -37.55 10.73 -20.66
C PHE A 10 -36.10 10.75 -21.17
N SER A 11 -35.32 11.76 -20.74
CA SER A 11 -33.89 11.78 -20.94
C SER A 11 -33.27 10.66 -20.11
N PHE A 12 -32.92 9.57 -20.79
CA PHE A 12 -32.16 8.46 -20.21
C PHE A 12 -30.73 8.97 -19.96
N LEU A 13 -30.49 9.51 -18.77
CA LEU A 13 -29.15 9.76 -18.28
C LEU A 13 -28.46 8.39 -18.10
N ILE A 14 -27.70 8.00 -19.12
CA ILE A 14 -26.75 6.91 -19.02
C ILE A 14 -25.67 7.39 -18.03
N PHE A 15 -25.83 7.04 -16.76
CA PHE A 15 -24.75 7.10 -15.80
C PHE A 15 -23.68 6.10 -16.27
N ASN A 16 -22.68 6.60 -16.99
CA ASN A 16 -21.41 5.88 -17.07
C ASN A 16 -20.95 5.69 -15.63
N GLN A 17 -21.14 4.50 -15.09
CA GLN A 17 -20.48 4.04 -13.90
C GLN A 17 -18.99 4.08 -14.23
N LEU A 18 -18.33 5.19 -13.90
CA LEU A 18 -16.90 5.18 -13.72
C LEU A 18 -16.66 4.08 -12.67
N ASN A 19 -16.24 2.92 -13.13
CA ASN A 19 -15.68 1.93 -12.23
C ASN A 19 -14.50 2.63 -11.55
N ALA A 20 -14.74 3.18 -10.36
CA ALA A 20 -13.66 3.51 -9.45
C ALA A 20 -12.84 2.24 -9.35
N GLN A 21 -11.56 2.32 -9.68
CA GLN A 21 -10.65 1.20 -9.55
C GLN A 21 -10.89 0.58 -8.17
N THR A 22 -11.50 -0.59 -8.16
CA THR A 22 -11.63 -1.38 -6.93
C THR A 22 -10.23 -1.59 -6.43
N GLY A 23 -9.97 -1.26 -5.17
CA GLY A 23 -8.65 -1.42 -4.55
C GLY A 23 -8.08 -2.82 -4.76
N CYS A 24 -6.80 -2.98 -4.49
CA CYS A 24 -6.06 -4.23 -4.66
C CYS A 24 -6.47 -5.24 -3.57
N ALA A 25 -7.62 -5.87 -3.70
CA ALA A 25 -8.10 -6.83 -2.69
C ALA A 25 -7.25 -8.10 -2.64
N GLY A 26 -7.23 -8.78 -1.50
CA GLY A 26 -6.67 -10.11 -1.35
C GLY A 26 -5.19 -10.16 -0.95
N CYS A 27 -4.74 -9.24 -0.12
CA CYS A 27 -3.41 -9.27 0.48
C CYS A 27 -3.23 -10.53 1.35
N VAL A 28 -2.12 -11.23 1.18
CA VAL A 28 -1.75 -12.42 1.95
C VAL A 28 -0.43 -12.16 2.67
N VAL A 29 -0.41 -12.38 3.98
CA VAL A 29 0.83 -12.31 4.78
C VAL A 29 1.64 -13.57 4.54
N ASP A 30 2.88 -13.39 4.07
CA ASP A 30 3.87 -14.44 3.88
C ASP A 30 5.20 -13.96 4.48
N LEU A 31 5.52 -14.44 5.66
CA LEU A 31 6.70 -14.04 6.44
C LEU A 31 7.51 -15.27 6.86
N PRO A 32 8.84 -15.18 6.88
CA PRO A 32 9.68 -16.19 7.49
C PRO A 32 9.48 -16.22 9.02
N THR A 33 10.07 -17.19 9.70
CA THR A 33 10.11 -17.19 11.16
C THR A 33 10.97 -16.00 11.62
N LEU A 34 10.36 -15.10 12.38
CA LEU A 34 10.96 -13.85 12.86
C LEU A 34 10.82 -13.75 14.38
N PRO A 35 11.73 -13.01 15.08
CA PRO A 35 11.52 -12.60 16.46
C PRO A 35 10.17 -11.86 16.61
N GLU A 36 9.55 -11.98 17.79
CA GLU A 36 8.25 -11.34 18.04
C GLU A 36 8.32 -9.81 17.95
N ASP A 37 9.39 -9.22 18.50
CA ASP A 37 9.61 -7.79 18.47
C ASP A 37 10.72 -7.45 17.47
N THR A 38 10.34 -7.18 16.25
CA THR A 38 11.27 -6.83 15.15
C THR A 38 10.57 -5.99 14.10
N ILE A 39 11.37 -5.28 13.32
CA ILE A 39 10.94 -4.61 12.09
C ILE A 39 11.41 -5.48 10.92
N TYR A 40 10.48 -5.87 10.07
CA TYR A 40 10.79 -6.62 8.87
C TYR A 40 9.91 -6.17 7.70
N LEU A 41 10.51 -6.09 6.54
CA LEU A 41 9.82 -5.85 5.27
C LEU A 41 10.31 -6.89 4.27
N ALA A 42 9.39 -7.64 3.70
CA ALA A 42 9.71 -8.62 2.67
C ALA A 42 10.20 -7.93 1.39
N PRO A 43 11.04 -8.61 0.58
CA PRO A 43 11.43 -8.08 -0.71
C PRO A 43 10.22 -7.96 -1.65
N THR A 44 10.24 -6.94 -2.50
CA THR A 44 9.25 -6.78 -3.58
C THR A 44 9.58 -7.72 -4.76
N ILE A 45 8.56 -8.14 -5.49
CA ILE A 45 8.73 -8.76 -6.81
C ILE A 45 8.82 -7.68 -7.88
N ASN A 46 9.67 -7.89 -8.90
CA ASN A 46 9.81 -6.95 -10.00
C ASN A 46 8.56 -6.95 -10.88
N GLY A 47 8.24 -5.78 -11.45
CA GLY A 47 7.18 -5.60 -12.44
C GLY A 47 7.76 -5.34 -13.83
N GLU A 48 6.88 -5.20 -14.82
CA GLU A 48 7.20 -4.83 -16.19
C GLU A 48 6.16 -3.87 -16.75
N VAL A 49 6.59 -2.87 -17.51
CA VAL A 49 5.68 -1.91 -18.15
C VAL A 49 4.70 -2.63 -19.06
N GLY A 50 3.41 -2.31 -18.95
CA GLY A 50 2.34 -2.89 -19.75
C GLY A 50 1.87 -4.28 -19.32
N VAL A 51 2.54 -4.92 -18.36
CA VAL A 51 2.14 -6.21 -17.79
C VAL A 51 1.41 -5.98 -16.47
N TYR A 52 0.27 -6.66 -16.27
CA TYR A 52 -0.47 -6.53 -15.03
C TYR A 52 0.36 -7.04 -13.85
N TYR A 53 0.59 -6.16 -12.89
CA TYR A 53 1.31 -6.44 -11.66
C TYR A 53 0.31 -6.84 -10.56
N ASP A 54 0.64 -7.89 -9.82
CA ASP A 54 -0.13 -8.42 -8.71
C ASP A 54 0.82 -8.90 -7.61
N GLY A 55 1.33 -7.96 -6.82
CA GLY A 55 2.36 -8.21 -5.80
C GLY A 55 1.87 -8.00 -4.38
N ASN A 56 2.31 -8.88 -3.47
CA ASN A 56 2.15 -8.70 -2.03
C ASN A 56 3.49 -8.26 -1.43
N LEU A 57 3.45 -7.31 -0.52
CA LEU A 57 4.56 -6.89 0.33
C LEU A 57 4.18 -7.20 1.77
N SER A 58 4.76 -8.25 2.34
CA SER A 58 4.52 -8.61 3.75
C SER A 58 5.47 -7.88 4.67
N PHE A 59 5.02 -7.56 5.88
CA PHE A 59 5.82 -6.86 6.87
C PHE A 59 5.49 -7.32 8.29
N ARG A 60 6.44 -7.10 9.22
CA ARG A 60 6.23 -7.16 10.66
C ARG A 60 6.55 -5.81 11.28
N MET A 61 5.65 -5.33 12.12
CA MET A 61 5.82 -4.11 12.90
C MET A 61 6.34 -4.44 14.31
N PRO A 62 7.12 -3.54 14.93
CA PRO A 62 7.64 -3.76 16.28
C PRO A 62 6.55 -3.59 17.34
N LYS A 63 6.69 -4.30 18.47
CA LYS A 63 5.86 -4.13 19.67
C LYS A 63 6.38 -3.02 20.57
N THR A 64 7.68 -2.80 20.54
CA THR A 64 8.37 -1.78 21.35
C THR A 64 9.23 -0.88 20.49
N THR A 65 9.77 0.15 21.10
CA THR A 65 10.74 1.04 20.45
C THR A 65 12.15 0.46 20.35
N ASP A 66 12.43 -0.73 20.91
CA ASP A 66 13.77 -1.33 20.89
C ASP A 66 14.31 -1.56 19.48
N PRO A 67 13.54 -2.15 18.53
CA PRO A 67 14.02 -2.31 17.16
C PRO A 67 14.24 -0.97 16.43
N VAL A 68 13.48 0.08 16.79
CA VAL A 68 13.69 1.43 16.25
C VAL A 68 14.96 2.04 16.82
N ASN A 69 15.16 1.97 18.14
CA ASN A 69 16.38 2.46 18.82
C ASN A 69 17.65 1.82 18.27
N ALA A 70 17.60 0.53 17.92
CA ALA A 70 18.75 -0.17 17.35
C ALA A 70 19.22 0.44 16.02
N ASN A 71 18.32 1.08 15.25
CA ASN A 71 18.62 1.75 13.99
C ASN A 71 18.78 3.26 14.15
N ASP A 72 18.06 3.87 15.08
CA ASP A 72 18.11 5.29 15.44
C ASP A 72 18.24 5.46 16.96
N PRO A 73 19.47 5.58 17.48
CA PRO A 73 19.74 5.76 18.92
C PRO A 73 19.11 7.02 19.54
N GLY A 74 18.60 7.94 18.73
CA GLY A 74 17.84 9.11 19.21
C GLY A 74 16.44 8.74 19.72
N THR A 75 15.90 7.60 19.32
CA THR A 75 14.61 7.10 19.79
C THR A 75 14.78 6.41 21.16
N PRO A 76 14.03 6.77 22.21
CA PRO A 76 14.10 6.09 23.50
C PRO A 76 13.74 4.61 23.37
N ALA A 77 14.54 3.71 23.96
CA ALA A 77 14.28 2.28 23.99
C ALA A 77 13.28 1.88 25.09
N GLY A 78 12.71 0.67 25.00
CA GLY A 78 11.89 0.04 26.04
C GLY A 78 10.48 0.61 26.19
N LEU A 79 9.98 1.38 25.22
CA LEU A 79 8.62 1.92 25.26
C LEU A 79 7.68 1.03 24.45
N ASN A 80 6.53 0.70 25.00
CA ASN A 80 5.48 -0.04 24.28
C ASN A 80 4.83 0.84 23.20
N ILE A 81 4.54 0.22 22.06
CA ILE A 81 3.77 0.82 20.99
C ILE A 81 2.36 0.21 21.05
N SER A 82 1.36 1.03 21.26
CA SER A 82 -0.03 0.59 21.40
C SER A 82 -0.84 0.67 20.10
N GLU A 83 -0.37 1.45 19.13
CA GLU A 83 -1.04 1.58 17.84
C GLU A 83 -0.03 2.00 16.77
N ILE A 84 -0.14 1.41 15.57
CA ILE A 84 0.58 1.87 14.37
C ILE A 84 -0.42 2.03 13.24
N LYS A 85 -0.44 3.21 12.63
CA LYS A 85 -1.28 3.53 11.46
C LYS A 85 -0.44 3.73 10.21
N ILE A 86 -0.83 3.10 9.11
CA ILE A 86 -0.32 3.43 7.79
C ILE A 86 -1.08 4.66 7.29
N ILE A 87 -0.39 5.79 7.18
CA ILE A 87 -1.01 7.06 6.81
C ILE A 87 -1.04 7.25 5.29
N SER A 88 0.08 6.98 4.63
CA SER A 88 0.18 7.14 3.18
C SER A 88 1.36 6.38 2.58
N MET A 89 1.28 6.15 1.28
CA MET A 89 2.43 5.77 0.45
C MET A 89 2.63 6.82 -0.63
N VAL A 90 3.87 7.17 -0.88
CA VAL A 90 4.26 8.16 -1.89
C VAL A 90 5.20 7.53 -2.91
N ASN A 91 5.26 8.10 -4.11
CA ASN A 91 6.09 7.63 -5.21
C ASN A 91 5.77 6.18 -5.67
N VAL A 92 4.51 5.77 -5.55
CA VAL A 92 4.04 4.50 -6.12
C VAL A 92 4.12 4.59 -7.65
N PRO A 93 4.59 3.54 -8.35
CA PRO A 93 4.69 3.55 -9.81
C PRO A 93 3.38 3.95 -10.48
N PRO A 94 3.41 4.88 -11.47
CA PRO A 94 2.22 5.24 -12.23
C PRO A 94 1.55 4.01 -12.84
N GLY A 95 0.23 3.88 -12.66
CA GLY A 95 -0.56 2.74 -13.11
C GLY A 95 -0.75 1.65 -12.05
N LEU A 96 -0.05 1.73 -10.91
CA LEU A 96 -0.31 0.86 -9.75
C LEU A 96 -1.19 1.55 -8.72
N SER A 97 -2.03 0.74 -8.09
CA SER A 97 -2.75 1.05 -6.85
C SER A 97 -2.19 0.19 -5.71
N TRP A 98 -2.47 0.59 -4.47
CA TRP A 98 -2.06 -0.18 -3.30
C TRP A 98 -3.18 -0.25 -2.27
N GLU A 99 -3.22 -1.34 -1.52
CA GLU A 99 -4.17 -1.55 -0.43
C GLU A 99 -3.53 -2.39 0.68
N PRO A 100 -3.50 -1.93 1.93
CA PRO A 100 -2.99 -2.70 3.05
C PRO A 100 -4.06 -3.69 3.54
N SER A 101 -3.62 -4.77 4.20
CA SER A 101 -4.53 -5.70 4.89
C SER A 101 -5.41 -5.00 5.92
N GLN A 102 -4.85 -3.99 6.57
CA GLN A 102 -5.53 -3.04 7.46
C GLN A 102 -4.69 -1.76 7.57
N THR A 103 -5.33 -0.65 7.90
CA THR A 103 -4.66 0.65 8.05
C THR A 103 -4.18 0.91 9.47
N THR A 104 -4.73 0.22 10.45
CA THR A 104 -4.40 0.40 11.87
C THR A 104 -4.08 -0.95 12.50
N PHE A 105 -2.98 -1.04 13.20
CA PHE A 105 -2.47 -2.22 13.89
C PHE A 105 -2.37 -1.94 15.38
N ASP A 106 -2.82 -2.90 16.19
CA ASP A 106 -2.50 -3.01 17.61
C ASP A 106 -1.37 -4.04 17.74
N PRO A 107 -0.13 -3.62 18.07
CA PRO A 107 1.00 -4.55 18.13
C PRO A 107 0.89 -5.61 19.24
N ASP A 108 0.04 -5.42 20.25
CA ASP A 108 -0.22 -6.45 21.26
C ASP A 108 -1.02 -7.62 20.66
N ASP A 109 -1.92 -7.34 19.72
CA ASP A 109 -2.77 -8.33 19.05
C ASP A 109 -2.15 -8.82 17.73
N GLN A 110 -1.67 -7.91 16.88
CA GLN A 110 -1.20 -8.23 15.54
C GLN A 110 -0.08 -7.32 15.07
N THR A 111 1.10 -7.89 14.86
CA THR A 111 2.28 -7.20 14.30
C THR A 111 2.45 -7.41 12.80
N ASP A 112 1.88 -8.49 12.25
CA ASP A 112 2.08 -8.91 10.89
C ASP A 112 0.99 -8.35 9.98
N GLY A 113 1.43 -7.82 8.86
CA GLY A 113 0.54 -7.28 7.85
C GLY A 113 1.09 -7.44 6.45
N CYS A 114 0.30 -7.03 5.49
CA CYS A 114 0.72 -6.96 4.10
C CYS A 114 0.10 -5.78 3.38
N VAL A 115 0.75 -5.39 2.30
CA VAL A 115 0.21 -4.46 1.30
C VAL A 115 0.13 -5.16 -0.04
N LYS A 116 -1.00 -5.08 -0.68
CA LYS A 116 -1.21 -5.50 -2.06
C LYS A 116 -0.92 -4.33 -2.98
N PHE A 117 -0.11 -4.58 -4.01
CA PHE A 117 0.03 -3.68 -5.16
C PHE A 117 -0.59 -4.34 -6.38
N CYS A 118 -1.40 -3.62 -7.12
CA CYS A 118 -2.02 -4.12 -8.34
C CYS A 118 -2.19 -3.04 -9.39
N GLY A 119 -2.25 -3.44 -10.65
CA GLY A 119 -2.43 -2.54 -11.78
C GLY A 119 -1.43 -2.81 -12.89
N THR A 120 -1.39 -1.94 -13.89
CA THR A 120 -0.48 -2.06 -15.02
C THR A 120 0.49 -0.89 -14.99
N PRO A 121 1.79 -1.11 -14.68
CA PRO A 121 2.77 -0.05 -14.63
C PRO A 121 2.93 0.62 -15.99
N LEU A 122 3.03 1.95 -16.00
CA LEU A 122 3.13 2.76 -17.21
C LEU A 122 4.55 3.24 -17.50
N VAL A 123 5.44 3.19 -16.51
CA VAL A 123 6.80 3.74 -16.59
C VAL A 123 7.77 2.73 -16.00
N SER A 124 8.88 2.49 -16.70
CA SER A 124 9.99 1.68 -16.20
C SER A 124 10.96 2.53 -15.40
N ASP A 125 11.22 2.11 -14.17
CA ASP A 125 12.21 2.72 -13.28
C ASP A 125 12.43 1.83 -12.06
N THR A 126 13.37 2.23 -11.20
CA THR A 126 13.45 1.78 -9.81
C THR A 126 12.79 2.82 -8.93
N PHE A 127 11.56 2.53 -8.50
CA PHE A 127 10.79 3.43 -7.65
C PHE A 127 11.20 3.25 -6.20
N GLU A 128 11.61 4.32 -5.54
CA GLU A 128 11.78 4.36 -4.09
C GLU A 128 10.45 4.80 -3.45
N ILE A 129 9.69 3.83 -2.98
CA ILE A 129 8.37 4.06 -2.39
C ILE A 129 8.55 4.45 -0.94
N GLY A 130 8.05 5.62 -0.58
CA GLY A 130 8.01 6.11 0.81
C GLY A 130 6.72 5.70 1.50
N VAL A 131 6.83 5.15 2.71
CA VAL A 131 5.71 4.83 3.59
C VAL A 131 5.74 5.76 4.80
N VAL A 132 4.62 6.41 5.07
CA VAL A 132 4.43 7.24 6.26
C VAL A 132 3.54 6.49 7.23
N VAL A 133 4.02 6.32 8.45
CA VAL A 133 3.28 5.71 9.55
C VAL A 133 3.17 6.67 10.72
N GLU A 134 2.12 6.53 11.50
CA GLU A 134 1.95 7.17 12.80
C GLU A 134 1.91 6.10 13.88
N ALA A 135 2.72 6.24 14.91
CA ALA A 135 2.77 5.31 16.04
C ALA A 135 2.39 5.99 17.33
N GLN A 136 1.49 5.38 18.10
CA GLN A 136 1.20 5.78 19.47
C GLN A 136 2.14 5.01 20.41
N VAL A 137 3.05 5.75 21.02
CA VAL A 137 4.10 5.19 21.89
C VAL A 137 3.80 5.53 23.34
N SER A 138 3.30 4.56 24.10
CA SER A 138 3.07 4.67 25.55
C SER A 138 2.45 6.02 25.96
N ILE A 139 3.15 6.81 26.76
CA ILE A 139 2.69 8.13 27.27
C ILE A 139 3.08 9.31 26.37
N LEU A 140 3.75 9.06 25.26
CA LEU A 140 4.19 10.11 24.33
C LEU A 140 3.03 10.52 23.39
N PRO A 141 3.06 11.75 22.86
CA PRO A 141 2.21 12.09 21.72
C PRO A 141 2.45 11.14 20.55
N ALA A 142 1.46 10.95 19.68
CA ALA A 142 1.64 10.18 18.47
C ALA A 142 2.86 10.66 17.67
N GLN A 143 3.69 9.71 17.25
CA GLN A 143 4.94 9.95 16.52
C GLN A 143 4.77 9.57 15.06
N THR A 144 5.19 10.44 14.16
CA THR A 144 5.22 10.12 12.72
C THR A 144 6.62 9.64 12.34
N ALA A 145 6.68 8.51 11.65
CA ALA A 145 7.91 7.97 11.09
C ALA A 145 7.72 7.66 9.59
N SER A 146 8.81 7.60 8.86
CA SER A 146 8.80 7.21 7.46
C SER A 146 9.96 6.27 7.17
N PHE A 147 9.73 5.34 6.24
CA PHE A 147 10.75 4.46 5.69
C PHE A 147 10.53 4.28 4.19
N THR A 148 11.54 3.79 3.48
CA THR A 148 11.46 3.58 2.05
C THR A 148 11.81 2.13 1.69
N PHE A 149 11.27 1.68 0.56
CA PHE A 149 11.67 0.44 -0.09
C PHE A 149 11.65 0.61 -1.61
N GLN A 150 12.33 -0.28 -2.33
CA GLN A 150 12.44 -0.19 -3.77
C GLN A 150 11.50 -1.17 -4.46
N LEU A 151 10.88 -0.71 -5.54
CA LEU A 151 10.14 -1.53 -6.49
C LEU A 151 10.68 -1.27 -7.90
N TYR A 152 11.25 -2.30 -8.50
CA TYR A 152 11.77 -2.21 -9.87
C TYR A 152 10.68 -2.58 -10.88
N ILE A 153 10.48 -1.71 -11.85
CA ILE A 153 9.62 -1.93 -13.03
C ILE A 153 10.52 -1.97 -14.25
N ALA A 154 10.63 -3.15 -14.86
CA ALA A 154 11.39 -3.34 -16.09
C ALA A 154 10.74 -2.63 -17.29
N PRO A 155 11.51 -2.23 -18.30
CA PRO A 155 10.95 -1.81 -19.58
C PRO A 155 10.10 -2.92 -20.20
N ALA A 156 9.09 -2.53 -20.99
CA ALA A 156 8.32 -3.51 -21.77
C ALA A 156 9.26 -4.32 -22.67
N THR A 157 9.13 -5.64 -22.60
CA THR A 157 9.81 -6.51 -23.57
C THR A 157 9.15 -6.29 -24.92
N SER A 158 9.88 -5.64 -25.85
CA SER A 158 9.44 -5.57 -27.23
C SER A 158 9.41 -6.99 -27.80
N SER A 159 8.23 -7.54 -28.05
CA SER A 159 8.09 -8.70 -28.91
C SER A 159 8.60 -8.25 -30.29
N ASN A 160 9.83 -8.65 -30.65
CA ASN A 160 10.25 -8.63 -32.04
C ASN A 160 9.42 -9.70 -32.77
N ASP A 161 8.18 -9.38 -33.10
CA ASP A 161 7.44 -10.10 -34.12
C ASP A 161 8.13 -9.74 -35.44
N GLY A 162 9.11 -10.59 -35.81
CA GLY A 162 9.82 -10.48 -37.06
C GLY A 162 8.84 -10.56 -38.23
N PHE A 163 8.84 -9.53 -39.06
CA PHE A 163 8.32 -9.57 -40.41
C PHE A 163 9.29 -10.26 -41.33
#